data_450cc44b69cbe9554a18cb41d3d2ea91
#
_entry.id   450cc44b69cbe9554a18cb41d3d2ea91
#
_cell.length_a   1.000
_cell.length_b   1.000
_cell.length_c   1.000
_cell.angle_alpha   90.00
_cell.angle_beta   90.00
_cell.angle_gamma   90.00
#
_symmetry.space_group_name_H-M   'P 1'
#
loop_
_entity.id
_entity.type
_entity.pdbx_description
1 polymer ?
#
loop_
_entity_poly.entity_id
_entity_poly.type
_entity_poly.pdbx_seq_one_letter_code
_entity_poly.pdbx_strand_id
1 'polypeptide(L)'
;MHMLSDSTGLVVAAVAILLARRTATKTATYGYKRFEVVAALLNAVSVSIISVWIVFEAIERFRNGETIDITVMLIVGVIGLVANIFGAIVLHGHSHDNMNVRGAYLHVLVDLFGSVAVIVAALLMQFTGILWADTVASLIIAALILPRSVKLAWESLRVLLEQVPVGVDTEGIVEKLETVEGVSAVHDLHVWSLDGNKLLATCHVVMVDEKPRADCGVLDDVQQAFKELGIDHTTVQIEGTKHHNHEIICHT
;
A
#
# COMPACT_ATOMS: atom_id res chain seq x y z
N MET A 1 -16.54 5.05 -19.21
CA MET A 1 -15.62 5.94 -18.45
C MET A 1 -14.62 5.18 -17.59
N HIS A 2 -14.98 4.05 -16.95
CA HIS A 2 -14.06 3.25 -16.12
C HIS A 2 -12.79 2.80 -16.83
N MET A 3 -12.88 2.26 -18.05
CA MET A 3 -11.69 1.78 -18.77
C MET A 3 -10.66 2.86 -19.07
N LEU A 4 -11.08 4.11 -19.30
CA LEU A 4 -10.15 5.24 -19.47
C LEU A 4 -9.48 5.62 -18.16
N SER A 5 -10.21 5.56 -17.05
CA SER A 5 -9.68 5.83 -15.71
C SER A 5 -8.67 4.76 -15.28
N ASP A 6 -9.00 3.48 -15.50
CA ASP A 6 -8.13 2.35 -15.17
C ASP A 6 -6.86 2.37 -16.05
N SER A 7 -7.00 2.66 -17.34
CA SER A 7 -5.85 2.80 -18.25
C SER A 7 -4.95 3.98 -17.86
N THR A 8 -5.54 5.10 -17.45
CA THR A 8 -4.78 6.27 -16.98
C THR A 8 -4.06 5.97 -15.68
N GLY A 9 -4.72 5.28 -14.75
CA GLY A 9 -4.13 4.82 -13.49
C GLY A 9 -2.94 3.88 -13.73
N LEU A 10 -3.08 2.93 -14.65
CA LEU A 10 -2.00 2.01 -15.04
C LEU A 10 -0.79 2.74 -15.65
N VAL A 11 -1.02 3.73 -16.52
CA VAL A 11 0.06 4.53 -17.11
C VAL A 11 0.77 5.34 -16.02
N VAL A 12 0.03 5.99 -15.12
CA VAL A 12 0.61 6.73 -14.00
C VAL A 12 1.41 5.81 -13.09
N ALA A 13 0.89 4.62 -12.77
CA ALA A 13 1.60 3.63 -11.97
C ALA A 13 2.87 3.13 -12.68
N ALA A 14 2.81 2.84 -13.98
CA ALA A 14 3.97 2.42 -14.76
C ALA A 14 5.07 3.49 -14.80
N VAL A 15 4.70 4.76 -15.02
CA VAL A 15 5.63 5.90 -14.97
C VAL A 15 6.23 6.06 -13.58
N ALA A 16 5.42 5.94 -12.53
CA ALA A 16 5.90 6.03 -11.15
C ALA A 16 6.89 4.91 -10.81
N ILE A 17 6.62 3.66 -11.22
CA ILE A 17 7.53 2.53 -11.04
C ILE A 17 8.85 2.77 -11.79
N LEU A 18 8.80 3.29 -13.02
CA LEU A 18 10.01 3.63 -13.79
C LEU A 18 10.82 4.75 -13.11
N LEU A 19 10.15 5.75 -12.53
CA LEU A 19 10.79 6.81 -11.77
C LEU A 19 11.37 6.29 -10.45
N ALA A 20 10.65 5.43 -9.74
CA ALA A 20 11.08 4.83 -8.47
C ALA A 20 12.33 3.95 -8.62
N ARG A 21 12.55 3.38 -9.80
CA ARG A 21 13.76 2.59 -10.13
C ARG A 21 15.04 3.44 -10.34
N ARG A 22 14.90 4.77 -10.42
CA ARG A 22 16.07 5.64 -10.56
C ARG A 22 16.92 5.57 -9.29
N THR A 23 18.24 5.48 -9.50
CA THR A 23 19.22 5.44 -8.42
C THR A 23 19.19 6.73 -7.60
N ALA A 24 19.66 6.64 -6.37
CA ALA A 24 19.86 7.78 -5.50
C ALA A 24 20.75 8.83 -6.17
N THR A 25 20.43 10.10 -5.91
CA THR A 25 21.19 11.26 -6.39
C THR A 25 21.64 12.10 -5.20
N LYS A 26 22.50 13.10 -5.44
CA LYS A 26 22.94 14.02 -4.38
C LYS A 26 21.78 14.82 -3.75
N THR A 27 20.66 14.99 -4.47
CA THR A 27 19.47 15.71 -4.01
C THR A 27 18.36 14.79 -3.53
N ALA A 28 18.36 13.52 -3.94
CA ALA A 28 17.40 12.49 -3.51
C ALA A 28 18.19 11.29 -3.00
N THR A 29 18.70 11.39 -1.77
CA THR A 29 19.65 10.43 -1.18
C THR A 29 19.07 9.05 -0.99
N TYR A 30 17.76 8.94 -0.72
CA TYR A 30 17.01 7.67 -0.68
C TYR A 30 16.46 7.25 -2.06
N GLY A 31 16.79 7.99 -3.14
CA GLY A 31 16.22 7.79 -4.47
C GLY A 31 14.79 8.29 -4.58
N TYR A 32 14.06 7.71 -5.51
CA TYR A 32 12.70 8.17 -5.87
C TYR A 32 11.60 7.18 -5.47
N LYS A 33 11.85 6.29 -4.51
CA LYS A 33 10.91 5.23 -4.11
C LYS A 33 9.55 5.72 -3.64
N ARG A 34 9.49 6.88 -3.00
CA ARG A 34 8.23 7.49 -2.56
C ARG A 34 7.29 7.89 -3.71
N PHE A 35 7.79 8.03 -4.95
CA PHE A 35 6.92 8.27 -6.11
C PHE A 35 5.93 7.13 -6.36
N GLU A 36 6.32 5.90 -6.07
CA GLU A 36 5.42 4.74 -6.15
C GLU A 36 4.27 4.86 -5.16
N VAL A 37 4.56 5.29 -3.93
CA VAL A 37 3.56 5.50 -2.88
C VAL A 37 2.63 6.66 -3.23
N VAL A 38 3.18 7.77 -3.76
CA VAL A 38 2.37 8.92 -4.22
C VAL A 38 1.44 8.51 -5.36
N ALA A 39 1.94 7.73 -6.32
CA ALA A 39 1.11 7.25 -7.43
C ALA A 39 0.01 6.30 -6.94
N ALA A 40 0.32 5.40 -6.00
CA ALA A 40 -0.66 4.52 -5.37
C ALA A 40 -1.74 5.32 -4.63
N LEU A 41 -1.36 6.36 -3.89
CA LEU A 41 -2.29 7.26 -3.21
C LEU A 41 -3.22 7.98 -4.20
N LEU A 42 -2.65 8.60 -5.25
CA LEU A 42 -3.42 9.31 -6.26
C LEU A 42 -4.39 8.39 -6.99
N ASN A 43 -3.94 7.19 -7.36
CA ASN A 43 -4.80 6.18 -7.97
C ASN A 43 -5.93 5.75 -7.02
N ALA A 44 -5.62 5.43 -5.77
CA ALA A 44 -6.60 5.00 -4.78
C ALA A 44 -7.65 6.08 -4.48
N VAL A 45 -7.24 7.35 -4.37
CA VAL A 45 -8.15 8.49 -4.20
C VAL A 45 -9.05 8.66 -5.43
N SER A 46 -8.47 8.60 -6.65
CA SER A 46 -9.23 8.70 -7.91
C SER A 46 -10.29 7.61 -8.02
N VAL A 47 -9.92 6.35 -7.74
CA VAL A 47 -10.83 5.20 -7.75
C VAL A 47 -11.93 5.37 -6.69
N SER A 48 -11.60 5.88 -5.50
CA SER A 48 -12.58 6.16 -4.45
C SER A 48 -13.61 7.20 -4.88
N ILE A 49 -13.16 8.31 -5.48
CA ILE A 49 -14.04 9.37 -5.99
C ILE A 49 -14.97 8.82 -7.08
N ILE A 50 -14.41 8.07 -8.03
CA ILE A 50 -15.20 7.46 -9.13
C ILE A 50 -16.21 6.46 -8.56
N SER A 51 -15.84 5.65 -7.58
CA SER A 51 -16.75 4.69 -6.95
C SER A 51 -17.93 5.39 -6.27
N VAL A 52 -17.67 6.49 -5.55
CA VAL A 52 -18.72 7.32 -4.95
C VAL A 52 -19.63 7.94 -6.02
N TRP A 53 -19.05 8.45 -7.10
CA TRP A 53 -19.81 8.99 -8.24
C TRP A 53 -20.76 7.95 -8.83
N ILE A 54 -20.28 6.71 -9.04
CA ILE A 54 -21.10 5.61 -9.56
C ILE A 54 -22.29 5.31 -8.65
N VAL A 55 -22.09 5.33 -7.34
CA VAL A 55 -23.20 5.13 -6.38
C VAL A 55 -24.28 6.21 -6.57
N PHE A 56 -23.86 7.47 -6.66
CA PHE A 56 -24.81 8.58 -6.89
C PHE A 56 -25.55 8.42 -8.21
N GLU A 57 -24.83 8.15 -9.29
CA GLU A 57 -25.39 7.99 -10.63
C GLU A 57 -26.33 6.76 -10.71
N ALA A 58 -25.98 5.65 -10.05
CA ALA A 58 -26.85 4.45 -10.00
C ALA A 58 -28.17 4.74 -9.26
N ILE A 59 -28.11 5.49 -8.17
CA ILE A 59 -29.30 5.89 -7.40
C ILE A 59 -30.16 6.87 -8.23
N GLU A 60 -29.55 7.82 -8.91
CA GLU A 60 -30.25 8.80 -9.73
C GLU A 60 -30.97 8.13 -10.92
N ARG A 61 -30.30 7.22 -11.64
CA ARG A 61 -30.89 6.42 -12.69
C ARG A 61 -32.08 5.59 -12.21
N PHE A 62 -31.94 4.97 -11.03
CA PHE A 62 -33.04 4.23 -10.43
C PHE A 62 -34.27 5.10 -10.16
N ARG A 63 -34.07 6.35 -9.68
CA ARG A 63 -35.16 7.29 -9.38
C ARG A 63 -35.81 7.87 -10.63
N ASN A 64 -35.03 8.14 -11.68
CA ASN A 64 -35.51 8.81 -12.89
C ASN A 64 -36.03 7.80 -13.96
N GLY A 65 -35.81 6.50 -13.77
CA GLY A 65 -36.21 5.47 -14.74
C GLY A 65 -35.46 5.58 -16.07
N GLU A 66 -34.21 6.08 -16.07
CA GLU A 66 -33.43 6.23 -17.28
C GLU A 66 -33.08 4.90 -17.92
N THR A 67 -33.14 4.84 -19.24
CA THR A 67 -32.78 3.64 -20.02
C THR A 67 -31.27 3.54 -20.20
N ILE A 68 -30.70 2.38 -19.90
CA ILE A 68 -29.30 2.08 -20.09
C ILE A 68 -29.10 1.47 -21.47
N ASP A 69 -28.04 1.86 -22.16
CA ASP A 69 -27.62 1.16 -23.36
C ASP A 69 -26.98 -0.18 -22.99
N ILE A 70 -27.83 -1.23 -23.01
CA ILE A 70 -27.44 -2.60 -22.67
C ILE A 70 -26.31 -3.10 -23.59
N THR A 71 -26.26 -2.64 -24.85
CA THR A 71 -25.25 -3.05 -25.80
C THR A 71 -23.87 -2.52 -25.37
N VAL A 72 -23.78 -1.25 -24.98
CA VAL A 72 -22.55 -0.65 -24.47
C VAL A 72 -22.11 -1.35 -23.18
N MET A 73 -23.04 -1.62 -22.28
CA MET A 73 -22.78 -2.33 -21.01
C MET A 73 -22.20 -3.73 -21.25
N LEU A 74 -22.77 -4.50 -22.19
CA LEU A 74 -22.27 -5.82 -22.57
C LEU A 74 -20.88 -5.75 -23.20
N ILE A 75 -20.64 -4.84 -24.15
CA ILE A 75 -19.35 -4.68 -24.80
C ILE A 75 -18.26 -4.39 -23.76
N VAL A 76 -18.51 -3.41 -22.88
CA VAL A 76 -17.55 -3.02 -21.82
C VAL A 76 -17.32 -4.18 -20.84
N GLY A 77 -18.39 -4.86 -20.42
CA GLY A 77 -18.31 -6.02 -19.54
C GLY A 77 -17.49 -7.17 -20.13
N VAL A 78 -17.69 -7.49 -21.42
CA VAL A 78 -16.92 -8.53 -22.13
C VAL A 78 -15.45 -8.15 -22.28
N ILE A 79 -15.15 -6.91 -22.64
CA ILE A 79 -13.76 -6.45 -22.75
C ILE A 79 -13.07 -6.52 -21.38
N GLY A 80 -13.74 -6.06 -20.32
CA GLY A 80 -13.23 -6.17 -18.95
C GLY A 80 -12.99 -7.61 -18.53
N LEU A 81 -13.94 -8.50 -18.83
CA LEU A 81 -13.81 -9.93 -18.52
C LEU A 81 -12.60 -10.56 -19.23
N VAL A 82 -12.43 -10.29 -20.52
CA VAL A 82 -11.29 -10.81 -21.31
C VAL A 82 -9.96 -10.28 -20.77
N ALA A 83 -9.88 -9.00 -20.45
CA ALA A 83 -8.68 -8.40 -19.86
C ALA A 83 -8.33 -9.03 -18.50
N ASN A 84 -9.34 -9.24 -17.64
CA ASN A 84 -9.15 -9.84 -16.31
C ASN A 84 -8.80 -11.34 -16.40
N ILE A 85 -9.38 -12.10 -17.35
CA ILE A 85 -8.98 -13.49 -17.63
C ILE A 85 -7.52 -13.54 -18.05
N PHE A 86 -7.10 -12.68 -18.97
CA PHE A 86 -5.70 -12.62 -19.41
C PHE A 86 -4.76 -12.27 -18.25
N GLY A 87 -5.10 -11.26 -17.44
CA GLY A 87 -4.35 -10.90 -16.24
C GLY A 87 -4.25 -12.06 -15.24
N ALA A 88 -5.36 -12.77 -14.98
CA ALA A 88 -5.40 -13.92 -14.11
C ALA A 88 -4.49 -15.06 -14.59
N ILE A 89 -4.50 -15.36 -15.88
CA ILE A 89 -3.64 -16.40 -16.47
C ILE A 89 -2.16 -16.04 -16.32
N VAL A 90 -1.78 -14.80 -16.62
CA VAL A 90 -0.39 -14.33 -16.50
C VAL A 90 0.10 -14.38 -15.04
N LEU A 91 -0.75 -13.97 -14.10
CA LEU A 91 -0.37 -13.94 -12.68
C LEU A 91 -0.43 -15.32 -12.02
N HIS A 92 -1.29 -16.23 -12.50
CA HIS A 92 -1.45 -17.56 -11.92
C HIS A 92 -0.13 -18.36 -11.88
N GLY A 93 0.65 -18.31 -12.96
CA GLY A 93 1.93 -19.02 -13.04
C GLY A 93 2.99 -18.56 -12.03
N HIS A 94 2.86 -17.38 -11.49
CA HIS A 94 3.84 -16.76 -10.56
C HIS A 94 3.27 -16.53 -9.15
N SER A 95 1.99 -16.87 -8.91
CA SER A 95 1.29 -16.58 -7.65
C SER A 95 1.75 -17.44 -6.47
N HIS A 96 2.44 -18.53 -6.72
CA HIS A 96 2.94 -19.44 -5.68
C HIS A 96 4.28 -19.02 -5.09
N ASP A 97 5.06 -18.21 -5.82
CA ASP A 97 6.45 -17.90 -5.45
C ASP A 97 6.61 -16.55 -4.72
N ASN A 98 5.59 -15.66 -4.77
CA ASN A 98 5.71 -14.31 -4.22
C ASN A 98 4.37 -13.81 -3.66
N MET A 99 4.37 -13.35 -2.40
CA MET A 99 3.16 -12.81 -1.73
C MET A 99 2.56 -11.61 -2.46
N ASN A 100 3.39 -10.76 -3.07
CA ASN A 100 2.92 -9.60 -3.84
C ASN A 100 2.15 -10.03 -5.10
N VAL A 101 2.64 -11.06 -5.81
CA VAL A 101 1.97 -11.62 -6.99
C VAL A 101 0.67 -12.31 -6.59
N ARG A 102 0.62 -12.96 -5.44
CA ARG A 102 -0.60 -13.56 -4.88
C ARG A 102 -1.65 -12.48 -4.57
N GLY A 103 -1.24 -11.35 -4.01
CA GLY A 103 -2.12 -10.20 -3.78
C GLY A 103 -2.71 -9.64 -5.07
N ALA A 104 -1.87 -9.44 -6.10
CA ALA A 104 -2.30 -8.99 -7.42
C ALA A 104 -3.23 -9.99 -8.10
N TYR A 105 -2.98 -11.29 -8.00
CA TYR A 105 -3.85 -12.34 -8.53
C TYR A 105 -5.25 -12.32 -7.88
N LEU A 106 -5.32 -12.20 -6.55
CA LEU A 106 -6.59 -12.10 -5.84
C LEU A 106 -7.37 -10.83 -6.23
N HIS A 107 -6.66 -9.73 -6.51
CA HIS A 107 -7.29 -8.50 -7.00
C HIS A 107 -7.94 -8.72 -8.36
N VAL A 108 -7.19 -9.28 -9.31
CA VAL A 108 -7.70 -9.60 -10.66
C VAL A 108 -8.87 -10.57 -10.62
N LEU A 109 -8.89 -11.54 -9.70
CA LEU A 109 -10.04 -12.43 -9.51
C LEU A 109 -11.31 -11.69 -9.09
N VAL A 110 -11.19 -10.70 -8.19
CA VAL A 110 -12.35 -9.89 -7.76
C VAL A 110 -12.86 -9.03 -8.92
N ASP A 111 -11.97 -8.46 -9.73
CA ASP A 111 -12.34 -7.68 -10.91
C ASP A 111 -13.01 -8.56 -11.99
N LEU A 112 -12.58 -9.82 -12.08
CA LEU A 112 -13.22 -10.82 -12.94
C LEU A 112 -14.67 -11.11 -12.48
N PHE A 113 -14.89 -11.31 -11.17
CA PHE A 113 -16.24 -11.48 -10.63
C PHE A 113 -17.11 -10.23 -10.85
N GLY A 114 -16.54 -9.04 -10.71
CA GLY A 114 -17.19 -7.77 -11.04
C GLY A 114 -17.63 -7.71 -12.51
N SER A 115 -16.75 -8.08 -13.43
CA SER A 115 -17.07 -8.13 -14.87
C SER A 115 -18.18 -9.14 -15.19
N VAL A 116 -18.16 -10.32 -14.56
CA VAL A 116 -19.24 -11.32 -14.68
C VAL A 116 -20.56 -10.76 -14.16
N ALA A 117 -20.56 -10.08 -13.02
CA ALA A 117 -21.76 -9.48 -12.43
C ALA A 117 -22.40 -8.43 -13.38
N VAL A 118 -21.58 -7.59 -14.03
CA VAL A 118 -22.03 -6.61 -15.05
C VAL A 118 -22.68 -7.30 -16.23
N ILE A 119 -22.09 -8.37 -16.77
CA ILE A 119 -22.63 -9.12 -17.89
C ILE A 119 -23.95 -9.78 -17.50
N VAL A 120 -24.01 -10.40 -16.33
CA VAL A 120 -25.24 -11.03 -15.83
C VAL A 120 -26.35 -10.00 -15.66
N ALA A 121 -26.06 -8.83 -15.08
CA ALA A 121 -27.02 -7.75 -14.94
C ALA A 121 -27.54 -7.27 -16.31
N ALA A 122 -26.64 -7.07 -17.30
CA ALA A 122 -27.01 -6.67 -18.65
C ALA A 122 -27.92 -7.70 -19.35
N LEU A 123 -27.62 -9.00 -19.20
CA LEU A 123 -28.46 -10.07 -19.76
C LEU A 123 -29.82 -10.15 -19.05
N LEU A 124 -29.86 -10.01 -17.73
CA LEU A 124 -31.12 -9.95 -16.99
C LEU A 124 -31.99 -8.79 -17.47
N MET A 125 -31.41 -7.60 -17.66
CA MET A 125 -32.12 -6.44 -18.18
C MET A 125 -32.64 -6.69 -19.60
N GLN A 126 -31.85 -7.32 -20.47
CA GLN A 126 -32.22 -7.59 -21.85
C GLN A 126 -33.38 -8.58 -21.96
N PHE A 127 -33.40 -9.63 -21.11
CA PHE A 127 -34.41 -10.68 -21.21
C PHE A 127 -35.65 -10.44 -20.33
N THR A 128 -35.50 -9.74 -19.22
CA THR A 128 -36.57 -9.54 -18.25
C THR A 128 -37.12 -8.12 -18.19
N GLY A 129 -36.43 -7.16 -18.80
CA GLY A 129 -36.76 -5.73 -18.68
C GLY A 129 -36.55 -5.13 -17.28
N ILE A 130 -35.85 -5.85 -16.38
CA ILE A 130 -35.63 -5.43 -14.99
C ILE A 130 -34.52 -4.37 -14.94
N LEU A 131 -34.89 -3.09 -15.03
CA LEU A 131 -33.97 -1.97 -15.04
C LEU A 131 -33.16 -1.80 -13.74
N TRP A 132 -33.71 -2.20 -12.58
CA TRP A 132 -33.01 -2.08 -11.31
C TRP A 132 -31.81 -3.03 -11.15
N ALA A 133 -31.65 -4.03 -12.05
CA ALA A 133 -30.53 -4.96 -12.00
C ALA A 133 -29.18 -4.25 -12.18
N ASP A 134 -29.09 -3.20 -13.03
CA ASP A 134 -27.91 -2.34 -13.16
C ASP A 134 -27.58 -1.60 -11.86
N THR A 135 -28.56 -1.01 -11.25
CA THR A 135 -28.36 -0.28 -9.97
C THR A 135 -27.78 -1.21 -8.91
N VAL A 136 -28.34 -2.42 -8.78
CA VAL A 136 -27.84 -3.41 -7.81
C VAL A 136 -26.43 -3.85 -8.15
N ALA A 137 -26.14 -4.14 -9.43
CA ALA A 137 -24.80 -4.51 -9.86
C ALA A 137 -23.79 -3.38 -9.59
N SER A 138 -24.13 -2.13 -9.94
CA SER A 138 -23.29 -0.96 -9.68
C SER A 138 -23.03 -0.74 -8.20
N LEU A 139 -24.04 -0.91 -7.34
CA LEU A 139 -23.89 -0.79 -5.90
C LEU A 139 -23.00 -1.90 -5.31
N ILE A 140 -23.15 -3.14 -5.78
CA ILE A 140 -22.30 -4.26 -5.36
C ILE A 140 -20.84 -3.99 -5.72
N ILE A 141 -20.58 -3.57 -6.98
CA ILE A 141 -19.25 -3.27 -7.45
C ILE A 141 -18.62 -2.13 -6.64
N ALA A 142 -19.35 -1.04 -6.43
CA ALA A 142 -18.89 0.07 -5.61
C ALA A 142 -18.61 -0.36 -4.16
N ALA A 143 -19.45 -1.19 -3.56
CA ALA A 143 -19.26 -1.73 -2.21
C ALA A 143 -18.02 -2.64 -2.09
N LEU A 144 -17.61 -3.29 -3.18
CA LEU A 144 -16.39 -4.11 -3.20
C LEU A 144 -15.14 -3.27 -3.42
N ILE A 145 -15.20 -2.25 -4.27
CA ILE A 145 -14.05 -1.43 -4.66
C ILE A 145 -13.74 -0.35 -3.62
N LEU A 146 -14.77 0.38 -3.15
CA LEU A 146 -14.59 1.55 -2.29
C LEU A 146 -13.82 1.25 -0.99
N PRO A 147 -14.12 0.21 -0.21
CA PRO A 147 -13.37 -0.07 1.02
C PRO A 147 -11.90 -0.37 0.76
N ARG A 148 -11.59 -1.04 -0.36
CA ARG A 148 -10.22 -1.38 -0.74
C ARG A 148 -9.42 -0.16 -1.17
N SER A 149 -10.01 0.71 -1.99
CA SER A 149 -9.36 1.92 -2.45
C SER A 149 -9.13 2.90 -1.29
N VAL A 150 -10.09 3.04 -0.38
CA VAL A 150 -9.92 3.86 0.84
C VAL A 150 -8.82 3.28 1.74
N LYS A 151 -8.78 1.96 1.92
CA LYS A 151 -7.72 1.31 2.70
C LYS A 151 -6.35 1.55 2.08
N LEU A 152 -6.21 1.37 0.76
CA LEU A 152 -4.95 1.63 0.04
C LEU A 152 -4.53 3.10 0.14
N ALA A 153 -5.47 4.04 0.03
CA ALA A 153 -5.20 5.46 0.21
C ALA A 153 -4.68 5.76 1.62
N TRP A 154 -5.30 5.15 2.64
CA TRP A 154 -4.89 5.31 4.03
C TRP A 154 -3.50 4.74 4.29
N GLU A 155 -3.22 3.52 3.82
CA GLU A 155 -1.91 2.88 3.94
C GLU A 155 -0.81 3.70 3.23
N SER A 156 -1.08 4.19 2.02
CA SER A 156 -0.16 5.07 1.30
C SER A 156 0.09 6.39 2.06
N LEU A 157 -0.95 6.97 2.63
CA LEU A 157 -0.82 8.19 3.44
C LEU A 157 0.02 7.95 4.69
N ARG A 158 -0.17 6.83 5.38
CA ARG A 158 0.65 6.45 6.55
C ARG A 158 2.14 6.36 6.21
N VAL A 159 2.49 5.76 5.07
CA VAL A 159 3.88 5.69 4.60
C VAL A 159 4.44 7.10 4.33
N LEU A 160 3.67 7.99 3.70
CA LEU A 160 4.10 9.36 3.43
C LEU A 160 4.27 10.21 4.71
N LEU A 161 3.44 9.94 5.73
CA LEU A 161 3.50 10.58 7.05
C LEU A 161 4.53 9.92 7.99
N GLU A 162 5.33 8.98 7.48
CA GLU A 162 6.38 8.30 8.24
C GLU A 162 5.87 7.60 9.50
N GLN A 163 4.61 7.16 9.49
CA GLN A 163 4.05 6.39 10.60
C GLN A 163 4.66 5.00 10.66
N VAL A 164 4.66 4.42 11.85
CA VAL A 164 5.09 3.03 12.06
C VAL A 164 4.24 2.10 11.18
N PRO A 165 4.88 1.25 10.34
CA PRO A 165 4.17 0.33 9.46
C PRO A 165 3.30 -0.66 10.25
N VAL A 166 2.19 -1.08 9.64
CA VAL A 166 1.26 -2.05 10.25
C VAL A 166 1.99 -3.37 10.51
N GLY A 167 1.87 -3.87 11.73
CA GLY A 167 2.49 -5.14 12.12
C GLY A 167 3.91 -5.03 12.66
N VAL A 168 4.48 -3.81 12.74
CA VAL A 168 5.76 -3.58 13.42
C VAL A 168 5.49 -3.34 14.91
N ASP A 169 6.09 -4.17 15.73
CA ASP A 169 6.06 -4.07 17.19
C ASP A 169 7.28 -3.27 17.68
N THR A 170 7.07 -1.99 17.98
CA THR A 170 8.14 -1.09 18.43
C THR A 170 8.61 -1.43 19.86
N GLU A 171 7.74 -1.93 20.72
CA GLU A 171 8.11 -2.35 22.08
C GLU A 171 9.00 -3.59 22.01
N GLY A 172 8.62 -4.59 21.20
CA GLY A 172 9.45 -5.78 20.99
C GLY A 172 10.81 -5.49 20.33
N ILE A 173 10.91 -4.42 19.51
CA ILE A 173 12.20 -3.95 18.99
C ILE A 173 13.06 -3.43 20.13
N VAL A 174 12.54 -2.57 20.99
CA VAL A 174 13.28 -2.02 22.14
C VAL A 174 13.74 -3.16 23.06
N GLU A 175 12.85 -4.07 23.45
CA GLU A 175 13.18 -5.23 24.27
C GLU A 175 14.31 -6.06 23.68
N LYS A 176 14.25 -6.33 22.35
CA LYS A 176 15.31 -7.08 21.65
C LYS A 176 16.66 -6.35 21.69
N LEU A 177 16.67 -5.04 21.47
CA LEU A 177 17.91 -4.25 21.47
C LEU A 177 18.51 -4.15 22.87
N GLU A 178 17.71 -4.10 23.92
CA GLU A 178 18.17 -4.09 25.31
C GLU A 178 18.77 -5.43 25.76
N THR A 179 18.53 -6.53 25.01
CA THR A 179 19.24 -7.81 25.25
C THR A 179 20.68 -7.82 24.73
N VAL A 180 21.10 -6.83 23.94
CA VAL A 180 22.46 -6.75 23.40
C VAL A 180 23.45 -6.43 24.51
N GLU A 181 24.55 -7.18 24.57
CA GLU A 181 25.58 -6.97 25.61
C GLU A 181 26.20 -5.59 25.52
N GLY A 182 26.17 -4.84 26.63
CA GLY A 182 26.70 -3.48 26.73
C GLY A 182 25.66 -2.38 26.50
N VAL A 183 24.43 -2.73 26.15
CA VAL A 183 23.28 -1.79 26.08
C VAL A 183 22.64 -1.70 27.46
N SER A 184 22.42 -0.47 27.93
CA SER A 184 21.74 -0.17 29.21
C SER A 184 20.29 0.23 28.98
N ALA A 185 20.01 0.98 27.93
CA ALA A 185 18.67 1.42 27.56
C ALA A 185 18.62 1.81 26.07
N VAL A 186 17.41 1.79 25.51
CA VAL A 186 17.14 2.26 24.15
C VAL A 186 16.00 3.28 24.24
N HIS A 187 16.16 4.43 23.60
CA HIS A 187 15.12 5.46 23.53
C HIS A 187 15.13 6.17 22.17
N ASP A 188 14.16 7.07 21.95
CA ASP A 188 13.96 7.82 20.72
C ASP A 188 13.94 6.92 19.48
N LEU A 189 13.25 5.76 19.60
CA LEU A 189 13.11 4.82 18.49
C LEU A 189 12.06 5.32 17.50
N HIS A 190 12.50 5.57 16.26
CA HIS A 190 11.62 5.86 15.14
C HIS A 190 11.74 4.75 14.12
N VAL A 191 10.59 4.24 13.65
CA VAL A 191 10.53 3.21 12.61
C VAL A 191 9.55 3.65 11.54
N TRP A 192 9.99 3.67 10.29
CA TRP A 192 9.15 4.05 9.15
C TRP A 192 9.48 3.22 7.90
N SER A 193 8.75 3.44 6.82
CA SER A 193 9.04 2.83 5.53
C SER A 193 9.15 3.87 4.42
N LEU A 194 9.96 3.60 3.40
CA LEU A 194 10.07 4.45 2.21
C LEU A 194 9.04 4.11 1.13
N ASP A 195 8.78 2.82 0.95
CA ASP A 195 8.01 2.26 -0.16
C ASP A 195 6.89 1.30 0.30
N GLY A 196 6.65 1.23 1.61
CA GLY A 196 5.70 0.31 2.23
C GLY A 196 6.30 -1.06 2.59
N ASN A 197 7.49 -1.40 2.06
CA ASN A 197 8.13 -2.71 2.29
C ASN A 197 9.45 -2.60 3.06
N LYS A 198 10.30 -1.64 2.68
CA LYS A 198 11.62 -1.48 3.30
C LYS A 198 11.50 -0.64 4.56
N LEU A 199 11.84 -1.27 5.68
CA LEU A 199 11.86 -0.62 6.99
C LEU A 199 13.18 0.12 7.18
N LEU A 200 13.09 1.30 7.80
CA LEU A 200 14.20 2.08 8.30
C LEU A 200 13.96 2.37 9.78
N ALA A 201 15.05 2.52 10.53
CA ALA A 201 14.94 2.93 11.92
C ALA A 201 16.06 3.88 12.33
N THR A 202 15.73 4.75 13.28
CA THR A 202 16.70 5.49 14.07
C THR A 202 16.43 5.26 15.54
N CYS A 203 17.47 5.20 16.35
CA CYS A 203 17.33 5.12 17.80
C CYS A 203 18.58 5.63 18.50
N HIS A 204 18.42 5.91 19.79
CA HIS A 204 19.51 6.20 20.70
C HIS A 204 19.73 5.00 21.63
N VAL A 205 20.98 4.59 21.78
CA VAL A 205 21.40 3.46 22.59
C VAL A 205 22.35 3.94 23.68
N VAL A 206 21.93 3.79 24.93
CA VAL A 206 22.72 4.15 26.11
C VAL A 206 23.60 2.97 26.51
N MET A 207 24.87 3.21 26.62
CA MET A 207 25.86 2.20 27.02
C MET A 207 25.92 2.03 28.53
N VAL A 208 26.21 0.79 28.98
CA VAL A 208 26.46 0.49 30.39
C VAL A 208 27.74 1.18 30.89
N ASP A 209 28.78 1.22 30.04
CA ASP A 209 30.06 1.86 30.35
C ASP A 209 30.17 3.24 29.70
N GLU A 210 30.69 4.25 30.42
CA GLU A 210 30.87 5.62 29.92
C GLU A 210 31.92 5.73 28.78
N LYS A 211 32.71 4.68 28.55
CA LYS A 211 33.69 4.63 27.48
C LYS A 211 33.16 3.76 26.35
N PRO A 212 32.77 4.36 25.20
CA PRO A 212 32.43 3.57 24.03
C PRO A 212 33.63 2.67 23.69
N ARG A 213 33.39 1.36 23.51
CA ARG A 213 34.41 0.46 23.00
C ARG A 213 34.90 0.99 21.67
N ALA A 214 36.20 1.13 21.51
CA ALA A 214 36.82 1.66 20.28
C ALA A 214 36.64 0.73 19.08
N ASP A 215 36.10 -0.47 19.29
CA ASP A 215 35.95 -1.57 18.32
C ASP A 215 34.60 -1.62 17.60
N CYS A 216 33.72 -0.66 17.80
CA CYS A 216 32.37 -0.63 17.22
C CYS A 216 31.51 -1.88 17.53
N GLY A 217 31.93 -2.79 18.44
CA GLY A 217 31.28 -4.08 18.64
C GLY A 217 29.80 -3.97 19.02
N VAL A 218 29.46 -3.07 19.93
CA VAL A 218 28.05 -2.88 20.33
C VAL A 218 27.20 -2.32 19.17
N LEU A 219 27.76 -1.42 18.37
CA LEU A 219 27.06 -0.89 17.20
C LEU A 219 26.76 -2.01 16.17
N ASP A 220 27.75 -2.87 15.91
CA ASP A 220 27.59 -4.00 15.00
C ASP A 220 26.55 -4.99 15.50
N ASP A 221 26.55 -5.28 16.82
CA ASP A 221 25.59 -6.19 17.45
C ASP A 221 24.16 -5.61 17.42
N VAL A 222 24.00 -4.32 17.69
CA VAL A 222 22.71 -3.61 17.59
C VAL A 222 22.21 -3.61 16.15
N GLN A 223 23.06 -3.33 15.16
CA GLN A 223 22.68 -3.38 13.76
C GLN A 223 22.32 -4.80 13.31
N GLN A 224 22.99 -5.81 13.86
CA GLN A 224 22.64 -7.20 13.59
C GLN A 224 21.28 -7.57 14.18
N ALA A 225 20.96 -7.12 15.40
CA ALA A 225 19.66 -7.31 16.02
C ALA A 225 18.53 -6.66 15.17
N PHE A 226 18.75 -5.46 14.63
CA PHE A 226 17.80 -4.85 13.69
C PHE A 226 17.60 -5.68 12.41
N LYS A 227 18.67 -6.25 11.84
CA LYS A 227 18.57 -7.10 10.65
C LYS A 227 17.76 -8.36 10.91
N GLU A 228 17.91 -8.98 12.09
CA GLU A 228 17.10 -10.14 12.50
C GLU A 228 15.60 -9.80 12.57
N LEU A 229 15.26 -8.54 12.84
CA LEU A 229 13.88 -8.00 12.83
C LEU A 229 13.44 -7.50 11.44
N GLY A 230 14.26 -7.68 10.40
CA GLY A 230 13.95 -7.27 9.03
C GLY A 230 14.16 -5.78 8.73
N ILE A 231 14.95 -5.09 9.56
CA ILE A 231 15.28 -3.67 9.40
C ILE A 231 16.74 -3.54 8.92
N ASP A 232 16.92 -3.39 7.61
CA ASP A 232 18.27 -3.39 7.00
C ASP A 232 19.00 -2.04 7.07
N HIS A 233 18.26 -0.94 7.23
CA HIS A 233 18.84 0.40 7.21
C HIS A 233 18.55 1.13 8.51
N THR A 234 19.58 1.27 9.34
CA THR A 234 19.46 1.87 10.67
C THR A 234 20.50 2.96 10.87
N THR A 235 20.14 3.97 11.63
CA THR A 235 21.06 4.95 12.20
C THR A 235 20.94 4.89 13.71
N VAL A 236 22.05 4.56 14.39
CA VAL A 236 22.10 4.38 15.83
C VAL A 236 23.03 5.42 16.41
N GLN A 237 22.52 6.23 17.33
CA GLN A 237 23.31 7.13 18.15
C GLN A 237 23.74 6.38 19.41
N ILE A 238 25.04 6.29 19.63
CA ILE A 238 25.59 5.65 20.85
C ILE A 238 25.85 6.73 21.89
N GLU A 239 25.35 6.52 23.10
CA GLU A 239 25.37 7.50 24.18
C GLU A 239 25.95 6.91 25.46
N GLY A 240 26.62 7.76 26.22
CA GLY A 240 26.93 7.49 27.61
C GLY A 240 25.83 8.02 28.53
N THR A 241 25.75 7.49 29.75
CA THR A 241 24.74 7.85 30.77
C THR A 241 24.70 9.37 31.08
N LYS A 242 25.81 10.07 30.93
CA LYS A 242 25.85 11.53 31.13
C LYS A 242 25.14 12.30 30.05
N HIS A 243 25.26 11.84 28.79
CA HIS A 243 24.60 12.48 27.64
C HIS A 243 23.10 12.30 27.73
N HIS A 244 22.64 11.11 27.98
CA HIS A 244 21.23 10.76 28.16
C HIS A 244 20.50 11.67 29.16
N ASN A 245 21.16 12.09 30.23
CA ASN A 245 20.55 12.91 31.31
C ASN A 245 20.24 14.37 30.87
N HIS A 246 20.77 14.87 29.75
CA HIS A 246 20.60 16.27 29.33
C HIS A 246 20.26 16.40 27.83
N GLU A 247 19.97 15.29 27.18
CA GLU A 247 19.59 15.30 25.78
C GLU A 247 18.18 15.85 25.57
N ILE A 248 18.01 16.54 24.42
CA ILE A 248 16.70 16.98 23.95
C ILE A 248 16.15 15.88 23.03
N ILE A 249 15.19 15.12 23.55
CA ILE A 249 14.50 14.08 22.77
C ILE A 249 13.45 14.69 21.85
N CYS A 250 13.30 14.07 20.66
CA CYS A 250 12.44 14.58 19.59
C CYS A 250 10.95 14.49 19.84
N HIS A 251 10.53 13.80 20.90
CA HIS A 251 9.11 13.59 21.17
C HIS A 251 8.75 13.98 22.57
N THR A 252 7.57 14.35 22.68
CA THR A 252 6.85 14.62 23.93
C THR A 252 5.86 13.50 24.20
#